data_2377f218360a2de83b0ec66b98a2612e
#
_entry.id   2377f218360a2de83b0ec66b98a2612e
#
_cell.length_a   1.000
_cell.length_b   1.000
_cell.length_c   1.000
_cell.angle_alpha   90.00
_cell.angle_beta   90.00
_cell.angle_gamma   90.00
#
_symmetry.space_group_name_H-M   'P 1'
#
loop_
_entity.id
_entity.type
_entity.pdbx_description
1 polymer ?
#
loop_
_entity_poly.entity_id
_entity_poly.type
_entity_poly.pdbx_seq_one_letter_code
_entity_poly.pdbx_strand_id
1 'polypeptide(L)'
;NEDYIPFFVRPPKEGSKAKIALIIPTNSYMAYANDNLSVNSVVAQLLTGRVPLLQPSDLLLNDYRGYGLGTYTVYRDGWGVNISSRLRPILNMRPKYIHILSPSLWQLNADLHFVDWLHEMNFDVDIHTDEDIQKEGVELLKKYKVVMTGHHPEYITEEAWHAFHDYQMQGGRFMYNAANGYYWICALHPDNHNILEVRKGDNGTRAWTINPGEYCNAFDGKHGGLWRVRGRDMCKLLGVSFTSFGLTYSSYYKRSPDSELSECAWMFEGIGLDEPIGDFGLIGDGAAGLELDRYDLEKGTPHRAFVLAHSEGHNDMFVTVSEDSTFHARGNILNGTGETNPNTRADILYYKTPNDGAVISFSSMTWLGSLSHNKYDNNVSRLMKNVITGFMKDGPLP
;
A
#
# COMPACT_ATOMS: atom_id res chain seq x y z
N ASN A 1 -32.77 -6.74 -4.82
CA ASN A 1 -31.35 -7.01 -4.95
C ASN A 1 -30.68 -5.76 -5.49
N GLU A 2 -29.59 -5.31 -4.86
CA GLU A 2 -28.78 -4.17 -5.26
C GLU A 2 -27.40 -4.66 -5.65
N ASP A 3 -26.77 -3.98 -6.58
CA ASP A 3 -25.36 -4.19 -6.93
C ASP A 3 -24.69 -2.85 -7.18
N TYR A 4 -23.35 -2.80 -7.03
CA TYR A 4 -22.57 -1.58 -7.11
C TYR A 4 -21.42 -1.78 -8.10
N ILE A 5 -21.30 -0.86 -9.03
CA ILE A 5 -20.18 -0.79 -9.98
C ILE A 5 -19.38 0.46 -9.64
N PRO A 6 -18.21 0.35 -8.99
CA PRO A 6 -17.35 1.50 -8.71
C PRO A 6 -16.85 2.14 -10.01
N PHE A 7 -16.83 3.47 -10.02
CA PHE A 7 -16.18 4.25 -11.09
C PHE A 7 -15.54 5.51 -10.48
N PHE A 8 -14.54 6.03 -11.16
CA PHE A 8 -13.80 7.21 -10.69
C PHE A 8 -14.06 8.40 -11.61
N VAL A 9 -14.44 9.52 -11.00
CA VAL A 9 -14.66 10.78 -11.72
C VAL A 9 -13.38 11.60 -11.63
N ARG A 10 -12.79 11.86 -12.77
CA ARG A 10 -11.60 12.72 -12.88
C ARG A 10 -11.96 14.21 -12.73
N PRO A 11 -11.04 15.02 -12.23
CA PRO A 11 -11.21 16.48 -12.30
C PRO A 11 -11.33 16.98 -13.74
N PRO A 12 -11.90 18.17 -13.96
CA PRO A 12 -12.03 18.78 -15.27
C PRO A 12 -10.67 18.93 -15.99
N LYS A 13 -10.68 18.77 -17.32
CA LYS A 13 -9.45 18.90 -18.14
C LYS A 13 -8.82 20.30 -18.07
N GLU A 14 -9.66 21.31 -17.89
CA GLU A 14 -9.28 22.72 -17.74
C GLU A 14 -8.49 22.98 -16.45
N GLY A 15 -8.39 22.00 -15.61
CA GLY A 15 -7.69 22.04 -14.33
C GLY A 15 -8.65 22.15 -13.14
N SER A 16 -8.13 21.86 -11.98
CA SER A 16 -8.78 21.98 -10.69
C SER A 16 -8.07 23.05 -9.85
N LYS A 17 -8.74 23.53 -8.81
CA LYS A 17 -8.14 24.42 -7.80
C LYS A 17 -7.46 23.61 -6.68
N ALA A 18 -7.72 22.33 -6.62
CA ALA A 18 -7.13 21.44 -5.62
C ALA A 18 -5.60 21.42 -5.77
N LYS A 19 -4.91 21.52 -4.66
CA LYS A 19 -3.44 21.41 -4.59
C LYS A 19 -2.99 20.03 -4.14
N ILE A 20 -3.92 19.14 -3.89
CA ILE A 20 -3.70 17.79 -3.38
C ILE A 20 -4.28 16.80 -4.40
N ALA A 21 -3.52 15.76 -4.72
CA ALA A 21 -4.01 14.61 -5.45
C ALA A 21 -3.94 13.33 -4.60
N LEU A 22 -5.01 12.55 -4.62
CA LEU A 22 -5.04 11.18 -4.11
C LEU A 22 -5.02 10.23 -5.31
N ILE A 23 -4.01 9.36 -5.33
CA ILE A 23 -3.88 8.33 -6.36
C ILE A 23 -4.46 7.02 -5.82
N ILE A 24 -5.59 6.62 -6.39
CA ILE A 24 -6.26 5.36 -6.06
C ILE A 24 -5.52 4.20 -6.75
N PRO A 25 -5.12 3.15 -6.01
CA PRO A 25 -4.27 2.07 -6.51
C PRO A 25 -5.05 1.05 -7.36
N THR A 26 -5.54 1.49 -8.51
CA THR A 26 -6.40 0.68 -9.40
C THR A 26 -5.69 -0.52 -10.02
N ASN A 27 -4.36 -0.50 -10.14
CA ASN A 27 -3.58 -1.67 -10.53
C ASN A 27 -3.68 -2.78 -9.47
N SER A 28 -3.56 -2.41 -8.20
CA SER A 28 -3.76 -3.35 -7.08
C SER A 28 -5.20 -3.89 -7.07
N TYR A 29 -6.18 -3.03 -7.31
CA TYR A 29 -7.58 -3.48 -7.42
C TYR A 29 -7.77 -4.50 -8.54
N MET A 30 -7.12 -4.32 -9.70
CA MET A 30 -7.17 -5.30 -10.78
C MET A 30 -6.44 -6.60 -10.44
N ALA A 31 -5.29 -6.53 -9.77
CA ALA A 31 -4.55 -7.71 -9.36
C ALA A 31 -5.32 -8.58 -8.35
N TYR A 32 -6.01 -7.94 -7.42
CA TYR A 32 -6.85 -8.60 -6.42
C TYR A 32 -8.32 -8.83 -6.88
N ALA A 33 -8.66 -8.44 -8.11
CA ALA A 33 -10.03 -8.60 -8.60
C ALA A 33 -10.49 -10.05 -8.54
N ASN A 34 -11.59 -10.29 -7.82
CA ASN A 34 -12.18 -11.62 -7.59
C ASN A 34 -11.24 -12.61 -6.87
N ASP A 35 -10.24 -12.12 -6.16
CA ASP A 35 -9.47 -12.97 -5.26
C ASP A 35 -10.34 -13.37 -4.06
N ASN A 36 -10.38 -14.67 -3.80
CA ASN A 36 -11.07 -15.28 -2.65
C ASN A 36 -10.27 -16.45 -2.07
N LEU A 37 -8.97 -16.54 -2.38
CA LEU A 37 -8.07 -17.64 -2.01
C LEU A 37 -8.64 -19.03 -2.34
N SER A 38 -9.47 -19.14 -3.37
CA SER A 38 -10.22 -20.36 -3.72
C SER A 38 -11.00 -20.95 -2.53
N VAL A 39 -11.46 -20.08 -1.62
CA VAL A 39 -12.19 -20.46 -0.38
C VAL A 39 -11.41 -21.48 0.47
N ASN A 40 -10.09 -21.41 0.50
CA ASN A 40 -9.29 -22.27 1.36
C ASN A 40 -9.33 -21.78 2.83
N SER A 41 -10.44 -22.09 3.50
CA SER A 41 -10.71 -21.65 4.87
C SER A 41 -9.65 -22.10 5.88
N VAL A 42 -9.04 -23.25 5.67
CA VAL A 42 -7.99 -23.79 6.56
C VAL A 42 -6.73 -22.92 6.45
N VAL A 43 -6.30 -22.58 5.24
CA VAL A 43 -5.15 -21.69 5.04
C VAL A 43 -5.44 -20.29 5.58
N ALA A 44 -6.63 -19.75 5.32
CA ALA A 44 -7.02 -18.45 5.87
C ALA A 44 -7.01 -18.46 7.40
N GLN A 45 -7.53 -19.52 8.04
CA GLN A 45 -7.51 -19.66 9.50
C GLN A 45 -6.08 -19.75 10.06
N LEU A 46 -5.20 -20.48 9.41
CA LEU A 46 -3.78 -20.58 9.83
C LEU A 46 -3.06 -19.23 9.71
N LEU A 47 -3.31 -18.48 8.62
CA LEU A 47 -2.66 -17.19 8.39
C LEU A 47 -3.20 -16.07 9.29
N THR A 48 -4.48 -16.11 9.61
CA THR A 48 -5.13 -15.04 10.39
C THR A 48 -5.27 -15.36 11.87
N GLY A 49 -5.06 -16.60 12.27
CA GLY A 49 -5.36 -17.07 13.63
C GLY A 49 -6.85 -17.04 13.99
N ARG A 50 -7.74 -16.87 13.01
CA ARG A 50 -9.20 -16.71 13.20
C ARG A 50 -9.98 -17.60 12.24
N VAL A 51 -11.20 -17.95 12.63
CA VAL A 51 -12.14 -18.60 11.72
C VAL A 51 -12.57 -17.57 10.65
N PRO A 52 -12.29 -17.79 9.35
CA PRO A 52 -12.67 -16.85 8.31
C PRO A 52 -14.18 -16.79 8.14
N LEU A 53 -14.71 -15.57 8.04
CA LEU A 53 -16.12 -15.33 7.76
C LEU A 53 -16.29 -15.15 6.25
N LEU A 54 -16.81 -16.17 5.58
CA LEU A 54 -17.11 -16.12 4.16
C LEU A 54 -18.37 -15.31 3.89
N GLN A 55 -18.31 -14.43 2.91
CA GLN A 55 -19.47 -13.70 2.42
C GLN A 55 -20.15 -14.47 1.28
N PRO A 56 -21.42 -14.18 0.97
CA PRO A 56 -22.08 -14.78 -0.19
C PRO A 56 -21.34 -14.56 -1.52
N SER A 57 -20.62 -13.44 -1.66
CA SER A 57 -19.76 -13.14 -2.82
C SER A 57 -18.58 -14.11 -2.95
N ASP A 58 -17.97 -14.53 -1.83
CA ASP A 58 -16.84 -15.46 -1.84
C ASP A 58 -17.31 -16.85 -2.31
N LEU A 59 -18.46 -17.30 -1.83
CA LEU A 59 -19.09 -18.56 -2.25
C LEU A 59 -19.48 -18.51 -3.73
N LEU A 60 -20.08 -17.39 -4.17
CA LEU A 60 -20.47 -17.19 -5.57
C LEU A 60 -19.25 -17.24 -6.50
N LEU A 61 -18.14 -16.59 -6.15
CA LEU A 61 -16.90 -16.64 -6.91
C LEU A 61 -16.32 -18.04 -7.01
N ASN A 62 -16.46 -18.85 -5.95
CA ASN A 62 -16.01 -20.23 -5.95
C ASN A 62 -16.86 -21.11 -6.89
N ASP A 63 -18.17 -20.92 -6.88
CA ASP A 63 -19.12 -21.69 -7.69
C ASP A 63 -19.10 -21.28 -9.16
N TYR A 64 -18.90 -20.00 -9.46
CA TYR A 64 -18.98 -19.42 -10.81
C TYR A 64 -17.63 -18.83 -11.24
N ARG A 65 -16.64 -19.69 -11.46
CA ARG A 65 -15.31 -19.27 -11.96
C ARG A 65 -15.33 -18.54 -13.30
N GLY A 66 -16.45 -18.55 -14.02
CA GLY A 66 -16.67 -17.76 -15.24
C GLY A 66 -16.59 -16.24 -15.07
N TYR A 67 -16.71 -15.72 -13.83
CA TYR A 67 -16.41 -14.32 -13.52
C TYR A 67 -14.92 -13.98 -13.60
N GLY A 68 -14.05 -14.98 -13.77
CA GLY A 68 -12.60 -14.85 -13.85
C GLY A 68 -11.91 -14.86 -12.48
N LEU A 69 -10.68 -15.32 -12.49
CA LEU A 69 -9.88 -15.53 -11.31
C LEU A 69 -9.02 -14.30 -10.98
N GLY A 70 -8.63 -14.15 -9.74
CA GLY A 70 -7.63 -13.17 -9.29
C GLY A 70 -6.19 -13.64 -9.56
N THR A 71 -5.22 -12.73 -9.58
CA THR A 71 -3.80 -13.07 -9.83
C THR A 71 -3.13 -13.81 -8.67
N TYR A 72 -3.87 -14.11 -7.61
CA TYR A 72 -3.45 -14.97 -6.48
C TYR A 72 -3.99 -16.40 -6.61
N THR A 73 -4.65 -16.70 -7.71
CA THR A 73 -5.26 -18.00 -7.97
C THR A 73 -4.45 -18.78 -9.01
N VAL A 74 -4.59 -20.10 -8.99
CA VAL A 74 -4.03 -20.99 -10.00
C VAL A 74 -5.15 -21.66 -10.82
N TYR A 75 -4.85 -21.97 -12.07
CA TYR A 75 -5.67 -22.83 -12.90
C TYR A 75 -5.63 -24.30 -12.41
N ARG A 76 -6.45 -25.17 -12.99
CA ARG A 76 -6.50 -26.59 -12.58
C ARG A 76 -5.21 -27.36 -12.83
N ASP A 77 -4.42 -26.92 -13.80
CA ASP A 77 -3.11 -27.46 -14.16
C ASP A 77 -1.95 -26.93 -13.28
N GLY A 78 -2.27 -26.05 -12.33
CA GLY A 78 -1.29 -25.43 -11.42
C GLY A 78 -0.66 -24.15 -11.93
N TRP A 79 -0.98 -23.69 -13.15
CA TRP A 79 -0.49 -22.42 -13.66
C TRP A 79 -1.12 -21.23 -12.95
N GLY A 80 -0.29 -20.24 -12.64
CA GLY A 80 -0.76 -19.00 -12.03
C GLY A 80 -1.52 -18.11 -13.03
N VAL A 81 -2.49 -17.37 -12.49
CA VAL A 81 -3.24 -16.37 -13.28
C VAL A 81 -2.37 -15.12 -13.43
N ASN A 82 -1.93 -14.85 -14.65
CA ASN A 82 -1.05 -13.71 -14.97
C ASN A 82 -1.80 -12.46 -15.41
N ILE A 83 -3.03 -12.61 -15.88
CA ILE A 83 -3.80 -11.52 -16.50
C ILE A 83 -5.09 -11.30 -15.72
N SER A 84 -5.38 -10.04 -15.42
CA SER A 84 -6.64 -9.60 -14.85
C SER A 84 -7.25 -8.48 -15.69
N SER A 85 -8.56 -8.27 -15.54
CA SER A 85 -9.27 -7.20 -16.24
C SER A 85 -10.39 -6.64 -15.38
N ARG A 86 -10.63 -5.34 -15.50
CA ARG A 86 -11.84 -4.70 -14.94
C ARG A 86 -13.05 -4.75 -15.86
N LEU A 87 -12.93 -5.33 -17.06
CA LEU A 87 -14.04 -5.54 -18.01
C LEU A 87 -14.84 -6.80 -17.69
N ARG A 88 -15.11 -7.01 -16.41
CA ARG A 88 -15.85 -8.14 -15.85
C ARG A 88 -16.50 -7.75 -14.54
N PRO A 89 -17.51 -8.48 -14.03
CA PRO A 89 -17.98 -8.27 -12.66
C PRO A 89 -16.85 -8.51 -11.66
N ILE A 90 -16.62 -7.53 -10.75
CA ILE A 90 -15.62 -7.63 -9.68
C ILE A 90 -16.37 -7.59 -8.35
N LEU A 91 -16.49 -8.74 -7.70
CA LEU A 91 -17.35 -8.90 -6.55
C LEU A 91 -16.71 -8.41 -5.25
N ASN A 92 -15.39 -8.41 -5.17
CA ASN A 92 -14.65 -7.94 -3.99
C ASN A 92 -14.27 -6.44 -4.04
N MET A 93 -14.76 -5.68 -5.02
CA MET A 93 -14.60 -4.21 -5.11
C MET A 93 -15.94 -3.49 -4.86
N ARG A 94 -16.81 -4.07 -4.05
CA ARG A 94 -18.11 -3.50 -3.69
C ARG A 94 -18.03 -2.80 -2.33
N PRO A 95 -18.84 -1.78 -2.08
CA PRO A 95 -18.97 -1.19 -0.75
C PRO A 95 -19.27 -2.27 0.30
N LYS A 96 -18.67 -2.13 1.48
CA LYS A 96 -18.83 -3.04 2.61
C LYS A 96 -18.28 -4.47 2.42
N TYR A 97 -17.55 -4.74 1.36
CA TYR A 97 -16.86 -6.03 1.21
C TYR A 97 -15.78 -6.18 2.29
N ILE A 98 -15.75 -7.34 2.93
CA ILE A 98 -14.74 -7.73 3.92
C ILE A 98 -13.92 -8.88 3.33
N HIS A 99 -12.62 -8.69 3.26
CA HIS A 99 -11.74 -9.71 2.69
C HIS A 99 -11.50 -10.86 3.67
N ILE A 100 -11.37 -12.07 3.15
CA ILE A 100 -11.18 -13.30 3.94
C ILE A 100 -9.91 -13.26 4.83
N LEU A 101 -8.85 -12.59 4.39
CA LEU A 101 -7.60 -12.44 5.13
C LEU A 101 -7.56 -11.17 6.00
N SER A 102 -8.49 -10.27 5.82
CA SER A 102 -8.65 -9.10 6.66
C SER A 102 -10.08 -9.12 7.19
N PRO A 103 -10.30 -9.26 8.49
CA PRO A 103 -11.67 -9.25 9.04
C PRO A 103 -12.30 -7.85 8.97
N SER A 104 -11.79 -6.99 8.12
CA SER A 104 -12.18 -5.62 7.94
C SER A 104 -12.18 -5.23 6.45
N LEU A 105 -12.24 -3.95 6.21
CA LEU A 105 -12.29 -3.37 4.87
C LEU A 105 -10.97 -3.58 4.12
N TRP A 106 -11.06 -3.75 2.82
CA TRP A 106 -9.94 -4.09 1.95
C TRP A 106 -10.00 -3.28 0.66
N GLN A 107 -8.85 -2.91 0.08
CA GLN A 107 -8.73 -2.21 -1.19
C GLN A 107 -9.65 -0.97 -1.27
N LEU A 108 -10.57 -0.91 -2.23
CA LEU A 108 -11.48 0.22 -2.42
C LEU A 108 -12.17 0.66 -1.12
N ASN A 109 -12.62 -0.29 -0.29
CA ASN A 109 -13.33 0.06 0.94
C ASN A 109 -12.41 0.68 1.99
N ALA A 110 -11.16 0.29 2.04
CA ALA A 110 -10.16 0.93 2.89
C ALA A 110 -9.83 2.34 2.39
N ASP A 111 -9.73 2.54 1.06
CA ASP A 111 -9.51 3.86 0.46
C ASP A 111 -10.68 4.81 0.67
N LEU A 112 -11.91 4.30 0.69
CA LEU A 112 -13.09 5.11 0.99
C LEU A 112 -13.06 5.73 2.41
N HIS A 113 -12.42 5.07 3.39
CA HIS A 113 -12.16 5.68 4.70
C HIS A 113 -11.27 6.91 4.61
N PHE A 114 -10.28 6.86 3.75
CA PHE A 114 -9.40 8.00 3.55
C PHE A 114 -10.11 9.14 2.82
N VAL A 115 -10.90 8.83 1.81
CA VAL A 115 -11.74 9.81 1.10
C VAL A 115 -12.71 10.50 2.06
N ASP A 116 -13.36 9.73 2.93
CA ASP A 116 -14.28 10.24 3.96
C ASP A 116 -13.54 11.17 4.94
N TRP A 117 -12.39 10.74 5.44
CA TRP A 117 -11.56 11.57 6.32
C TRP A 117 -11.11 12.87 5.66
N LEU A 118 -10.70 12.84 4.40
CA LEU A 118 -10.31 14.05 3.65
C LEU A 118 -11.47 15.03 3.52
N HIS A 119 -12.69 14.52 3.29
CA HIS A 119 -13.90 15.30 3.25
C HIS A 119 -14.22 15.94 4.61
N GLU A 120 -14.20 15.16 5.69
CA GLU A 120 -14.46 15.65 7.06
C GLU A 120 -13.43 16.68 7.52
N MET A 121 -12.17 16.54 7.09
CA MET A 121 -11.12 17.52 7.37
C MET A 121 -11.17 18.75 6.45
N ASN A 122 -12.11 18.82 5.50
CA ASN A 122 -12.28 19.89 4.52
C ASN A 122 -11.05 20.12 3.64
N PHE A 123 -10.36 19.06 3.25
CA PHE A 123 -9.33 19.12 2.23
C PHE A 123 -9.94 19.04 0.82
N ASP A 124 -9.57 19.98 -0.06
CA ASP A 124 -9.93 19.94 -1.47
C ASP A 124 -8.93 19.04 -2.20
N VAL A 125 -9.39 17.90 -2.69
CA VAL A 125 -8.55 16.82 -3.23
C VAL A 125 -9.10 16.32 -4.56
N ASP A 126 -8.23 16.25 -5.55
CA ASP A 126 -8.50 15.57 -6.82
C ASP A 126 -8.16 14.09 -6.72
N ILE A 127 -9.03 13.25 -7.26
CA ILE A 127 -8.82 11.79 -7.31
C ILE A 127 -8.36 11.39 -8.71
N HIS A 128 -7.26 10.65 -8.77
CA HIS A 128 -6.72 10.04 -9.98
C HIS A 128 -6.49 8.55 -9.78
N THR A 129 -6.32 7.83 -10.87
CA THR A 129 -6.07 6.39 -10.89
C THR A 129 -4.67 6.09 -11.41
N ASP A 130 -4.17 4.87 -11.20
CA ASP A 130 -2.89 4.44 -11.77
C ASP A 130 -2.85 4.58 -13.30
N GLU A 131 -3.98 4.37 -13.99
CA GLU A 131 -4.03 4.54 -15.44
C GLU A 131 -3.89 6.00 -15.88
N ASP A 132 -4.29 6.94 -15.03
CA ASP A 132 -4.09 8.35 -15.30
C ASP A 132 -2.60 8.68 -15.23
N ILE A 133 -1.91 8.14 -14.23
CA ILE A 133 -0.45 8.28 -14.10
C ILE A 133 0.27 7.58 -15.26
N GLN A 134 -0.17 6.39 -15.65
CA GLN A 134 0.36 5.68 -16.82
C GLN A 134 0.28 6.53 -18.10
N LYS A 135 -0.80 7.28 -18.28
CA LYS A 135 -1.04 8.06 -19.51
C LYS A 135 -0.37 9.42 -19.51
N GLU A 136 -0.37 10.10 -18.38
CA GLU A 136 0.01 11.51 -18.30
C GLU A 136 1.35 11.73 -17.59
N GLY A 137 1.84 10.72 -16.88
CA GLY A 137 3.15 10.75 -16.23
C GLY A 137 3.30 11.88 -15.20
N VAL A 138 4.51 12.39 -15.10
CA VAL A 138 4.86 13.48 -14.18
C VAL A 138 4.10 14.78 -14.49
N GLU A 139 3.66 14.98 -15.74
CA GLU A 139 2.90 16.16 -16.15
C GLU A 139 1.55 16.28 -15.43
N LEU A 140 0.96 15.14 -15.02
CA LEU A 140 -0.21 15.14 -14.17
C LEU A 140 0.16 15.51 -12.74
N LEU A 141 1.16 14.87 -12.17
CA LEU A 141 1.52 14.97 -10.76
C LEU A 141 2.02 16.37 -10.40
N LYS A 142 2.79 17.04 -11.27
CA LYS A 142 3.34 18.37 -11.01
C LYS A 142 2.32 19.50 -10.91
N LYS A 143 1.05 19.22 -11.26
CA LYS A 143 -0.06 20.16 -11.04
C LYS A 143 -0.41 20.30 -9.55
N TYR A 144 0.00 19.31 -8.74
CA TYR A 144 -0.32 19.22 -7.33
C TYR A 144 0.91 19.45 -6.46
N LYS A 145 0.68 20.12 -5.35
CA LYS A 145 1.72 20.36 -4.35
C LYS A 145 1.96 19.12 -3.48
N VAL A 146 0.88 18.39 -3.19
CA VAL A 146 0.90 17.16 -2.41
C VAL A 146 0.27 16.03 -3.22
N VAL A 147 0.98 14.93 -3.33
CA VAL A 147 0.48 13.69 -3.93
C VAL A 147 0.47 12.60 -2.87
N MET A 148 -0.66 11.91 -2.74
CA MET A 148 -0.87 10.89 -1.72
C MET A 148 -1.26 9.56 -2.36
N THR A 149 -0.86 8.45 -1.75
CA THR A 149 -1.32 7.11 -2.14
C THR A 149 -2.53 6.69 -1.31
N GLY A 150 -3.32 5.77 -1.87
CA GLY A 150 -4.32 5.02 -1.11
C GLY A 150 -3.72 3.91 -0.25
N HIS A 151 -4.59 3.02 0.20
CA HIS A 151 -4.35 1.98 1.21
C HIS A 151 -3.28 0.95 0.83
N HIS A 152 -3.24 0.49 -0.44
CA HIS A 152 -2.36 -0.63 -0.81
C HIS A 152 -1.91 -0.58 -2.28
N PRO A 153 -0.98 0.33 -2.65
CA PRO A 153 -0.47 0.50 -4.02
C PRO A 153 0.64 -0.52 -4.34
N GLU A 154 0.35 -1.81 -4.24
CA GLU A 154 1.33 -2.90 -4.34
C GLU A 154 1.89 -3.08 -5.77
N TYR A 155 1.09 -2.76 -6.79
CA TYR A 155 1.39 -3.01 -8.20
C TYR A 155 1.60 -1.70 -8.95
N ILE A 156 2.79 -1.55 -9.56
CA ILE A 156 3.12 -0.33 -10.30
C ILE A 156 3.76 -0.65 -11.66
N THR A 157 3.41 0.12 -12.67
CA THR A 157 4.07 0.09 -13.98
C THR A 157 5.38 0.89 -13.96
N GLU A 158 6.23 0.67 -14.95
CA GLU A 158 7.51 1.38 -15.05
C GLU A 158 7.31 2.88 -15.29
N GLU A 159 6.33 3.24 -16.12
CA GLU A 159 5.99 4.63 -16.42
C GLU A 159 5.51 5.37 -15.16
N ALA A 160 4.66 4.73 -14.36
CA ALA A 160 4.19 5.31 -13.11
C ALA A 160 5.33 5.44 -12.09
N TRP A 161 6.23 4.43 -12.00
CA TRP A 161 7.41 4.51 -11.14
C TRP A 161 8.27 5.74 -11.48
N HIS A 162 8.55 5.96 -12.78
CA HIS A 162 9.28 7.14 -13.23
C HIS A 162 8.54 8.44 -12.93
N ALA A 163 7.23 8.47 -13.13
CA ALA A 163 6.42 9.66 -12.86
C ALA A 163 6.52 10.10 -11.38
N PHE A 164 6.41 9.16 -10.44
CA PHE A 164 6.55 9.45 -9.01
C PHE A 164 7.98 9.88 -8.65
N HIS A 165 8.99 9.20 -9.18
CA HIS A 165 10.38 9.58 -8.98
C HIS A 165 10.66 10.99 -9.46
N ASP A 166 10.27 11.32 -10.69
CA ASP A 166 10.51 12.63 -11.29
C ASP A 166 9.73 13.71 -10.56
N TYR A 167 8.51 13.43 -10.10
CA TYR A 167 7.74 14.33 -9.26
C TYR A 167 8.49 14.70 -7.97
N GLN A 168 9.04 13.71 -7.28
CA GLN A 168 9.82 13.92 -6.06
C GLN A 168 11.10 14.73 -6.35
N MET A 169 11.80 14.42 -7.44
CA MET A 169 13.02 15.14 -7.83
C MET A 169 12.77 16.59 -8.27
N GLN A 170 11.56 16.91 -8.72
CA GLN A 170 11.13 18.25 -9.11
C GLN A 170 10.52 19.06 -7.95
N GLY A 171 10.62 18.61 -6.72
CA GLY A 171 10.15 19.34 -5.54
C GLY A 171 8.73 18.97 -5.09
N GLY A 172 8.18 17.90 -5.62
CA GLY A 172 6.89 17.39 -5.19
C GLY A 172 6.93 16.84 -3.75
N ARG A 173 5.83 16.98 -3.03
CA ARG A 173 5.65 16.48 -1.66
C ARG A 173 4.78 15.25 -1.67
N PHE A 174 5.37 14.12 -1.35
CA PHE A 174 4.75 12.81 -1.52
C PHE A 174 4.43 12.16 -0.17
N MET A 175 3.21 11.64 -0.04
CA MET A 175 2.76 10.93 1.16
C MET A 175 2.39 9.49 0.78
N TYR A 176 3.15 8.55 1.30
CA TYR A 176 2.89 7.14 1.19
C TYR A 176 2.14 6.64 2.41
N ASN A 177 0.86 6.31 2.25
CA ASN A 177 -0.07 6.01 3.35
C ASN A 177 -0.38 4.52 3.50
N ALA A 178 0.56 3.66 3.14
CA ALA A 178 0.35 2.23 2.97
C ALA A 178 1.56 1.41 3.45
N ALA A 179 1.51 0.10 3.23
CA ALA A 179 2.67 -0.78 3.21
C ALA A 179 2.67 -1.66 1.97
N ASN A 180 3.80 -2.33 1.71
CA ASN A 180 4.04 -3.17 0.54
C ASN A 180 3.73 -2.44 -0.78
N GLY A 181 3.97 -1.12 -0.79
CA GLY A 181 3.73 -0.30 -1.97
C GLY A 181 4.80 -0.47 -3.02
N TYR A 182 4.37 -0.46 -4.30
CA TYR A 182 5.27 -0.52 -5.46
C TYR A 182 6.23 -1.72 -5.46
N TYR A 183 5.72 -2.84 -4.96
CA TYR A 183 6.48 -4.08 -4.76
C TYR A 183 6.56 -4.91 -6.03
N TRP A 184 5.39 -5.20 -6.66
CA TRP A 184 5.30 -5.97 -7.89
C TRP A 184 5.35 -5.09 -9.13
N ILE A 185 6.10 -5.57 -10.13
CA ILE A 185 6.03 -5.06 -11.49
C ILE A 185 4.73 -5.52 -12.10
N CYS A 186 3.99 -4.58 -12.68
CA CYS A 186 2.87 -4.89 -13.55
C CYS A 186 3.00 -4.17 -14.90
N ALA A 187 2.29 -4.65 -15.90
CA ALA A 187 2.17 -4.01 -17.20
C ALA A 187 0.69 -3.88 -17.59
N LEU A 188 0.32 -2.74 -18.15
CA LEU A 188 -1.00 -2.55 -18.74
C LEU A 188 -0.94 -2.90 -20.23
N HIS A 189 -2.02 -3.49 -20.75
CA HIS A 189 -2.10 -3.79 -22.19
C HIS A 189 -1.97 -2.48 -22.99
N PRO A 190 -1.08 -2.42 -23.99
CA PRO A 190 -0.76 -1.15 -24.67
C PRO A 190 -1.95 -0.45 -25.32
N ASP A 191 -2.89 -1.22 -25.87
CA ASP A 191 -4.08 -0.68 -26.54
C ASP A 191 -5.33 -0.64 -25.62
N ASN A 192 -5.25 -1.26 -24.43
CA ASN A 192 -6.41 -1.35 -23.54
C ASN A 192 -5.99 -1.44 -22.07
N HIS A 193 -5.80 -0.31 -21.42
CA HIS A 193 -5.41 -0.21 -20.02
C HIS A 193 -6.42 -0.79 -19.02
N ASN A 194 -7.54 -1.36 -19.51
CA ASN A 194 -8.44 -2.15 -18.65
C ASN A 194 -7.92 -3.55 -18.35
N ILE A 195 -6.78 -3.94 -18.92
CA ILE A 195 -6.18 -5.27 -18.77
C ILE A 195 -4.79 -5.12 -18.17
N LEU A 196 -4.57 -5.82 -17.06
CA LEU A 196 -3.32 -5.85 -16.30
C LEU A 196 -2.65 -7.21 -16.48
N GLU A 197 -1.34 -7.20 -16.65
CA GLU A 197 -0.49 -8.38 -16.56
C GLU A 197 0.44 -8.29 -15.35
N VAL A 198 0.56 -9.40 -14.61
CA VAL A 198 1.50 -9.58 -13.49
C VAL A 198 2.16 -10.93 -13.60
N ARG A 199 3.49 -10.96 -13.64
CA ARG A 199 4.27 -12.20 -13.60
C ARG A 199 5.13 -12.22 -12.36
N LYS A 200 4.71 -13.00 -11.36
CA LYS A 200 5.32 -12.94 -10.02
C LYS A 200 6.72 -13.56 -9.95
N GLY A 201 7.06 -14.46 -10.83
CA GLY A 201 8.39 -15.08 -10.89
C GLY A 201 8.68 -15.97 -9.67
N ASP A 202 9.97 -16.17 -9.37
CA ASP A 202 10.45 -17.02 -8.27
C ASP A 202 10.78 -16.26 -6.99
N ASN A 203 10.44 -15.00 -6.94
CA ASN A 203 10.70 -14.13 -5.80
C ASN A 203 9.42 -13.49 -5.29
N GLY A 204 9.45 -13.00 -4.07
CA GLY A 204 8.31 -12.41 -3.40
C GLY A 204 7.39 -13.40 -2.72
N THR A 205 6.56 -12.89 -1.81
CA THR A 205 5.46 -13.64 -1.21
C THR A 205 4.35 -13.83 -2.25
N ARG A 206 4.17 -15.03 -2.72
CA ARG A 206 3.29 -15.38 -3.84
C ARG A 206 2.46 -16.63 -3.58
N ALA A 207 1.30 -16.70 -4.21
CA ALA A 207 0.42 -17.87 -4.11
C ALA A 207 0.83 -19.02 -5.06
N TRP A 208 1.69 -18.77 -6.04
CA TRP A 208 2.12 -19.75 -7.03
C TRP A 208 3.52 -19.44 -7.58
N THR A 209 4.17 -20.44 -8.13
CA THR A 209 5.46 -20.33 -8.86
C THR A 209 5.19 -20.20 -10.36
N ILE A 210 6.17 -19.67 -11.09
CA ILE A 210 6.10 -19.52 -12.54
C ILE A 210 7.12 -20.47 -13.18
N ASN A 211 6.81 -20.99 -14.38
CA ASN A 211 7.74 -21.84 -15.10
C ASN A 211 8.87 -21.02 -15.76
N PRO A 212 10.07 -21.61 -15.90
CA PRO A 212 11.15 -21.00 -16.68
C PRO A 212 10.67 -20.60 -18.07
N GLY A 213 11.03 -19.40 -18.51
CA GLY A 213 10.59 -18.83 -19.77
C GLY A 213 9.36 -17.93 -19.70
N GLU A 214 8.61 -17.98 -18.60
CA GLU A 214 7.42 -17.16 -18.36
C GLU A 214 7.68 -15.92 -17.48
N TYR A 215 8.96 -15.54 -17.30
CA TYR A 215 9.35 -14.44 -16.41
C TYR A 215 9.13 -13.05 -17.01
N CYS A 216 8.99 -12.93 -18.32
CA CYS A 216 8.82 -11.64 -18.98
C CYS A 216 7.33 -11.35 -19.22
N ASN A 217 6.93 -10.11 -18.95
CA ASN A 217 5.59 -9.64 -19.29
C ASN A 217 5.42 -9.64 -20.82
N ALA A 218 4.30 -10.12 -21.30
CA ALA A 218 3.96 -10.08 -22.73
C ALA A 218 3.62 -8.65 -23.19
N PHE A 219 3.07 -7.81 -22.30
CA PHE A 219 2.61 -6.47 -22.66
C PHE A 219 3.72 -5.45 -22.82
N ASP A 220 4.85 -5.59 -22.10
CA ASP A 220 5.99 -4.68 -22.21
C ASP A 220 7.30 -5.37 -22.64
N GLY A 221 7.30 -6.69 -22.77
CA GLY A 221 8.47 -7.49 -23.16
C GLY A 221 9.60 -7.50 -22.12
N LYS A 222 9.37 -6.99 -20.91
CA LYS A 222 10.39 -6.84 -19.87
C LYS A 222 10.20 -7.89 -18.77
N HIS A 223 11.24 -8.12 -17.99
CA HIS A 223 11.21 -9.05 -16.86
C HIS A 223 10.17 -8.61 -15.81
N GLY A 224 9.28 -9.50 -15.43
CA GLY A 224 8.31 -9.29 -14.33
C GLY A 224 8.93 -9.47 -12.94
N GLY A 225 8.13 -9.87 -11.96
CA GLY A 225 8.55 -10.09 -10.59
C GLY A 225 8.63 -8.80 -9.77
N LEU A 226 9.58 -8.74 -8.85
CA LEU A 226 9.76 -7.60 -7.94
C LEU A 226 10.60 -6.48 -8.55
N TRP A 227 10.27 -5.24 -8.22
CA TRP A 227 11.07 -4.08 -8.64
C TRP A 227 12.52 -4.12 -8.17
N ARG A 228 12.81 -4.74 -7.01
CA ARG A 228 14.18 -4.93 -6.53
C ARG A 228 15.04 -5.75 -7.51
N VAL A 229 14.44 -6.69 -8.25
CA VAL A 229 15.16 -7.51 -9.26
C VAL A 229 15.63 -6.64 -10.44
N ARG A 230 14.89 -5.57 -10.74
CA ARG A 230 15.32 -4.54 -11.71
C ARG A 230 16.25 -3.46 -11.08
N GLY A 231 16.77 -3.69 -9.86
CA GLY A 231 17.61 -2.73 -9.14
C GLY A 231 16.85 -1.50 -8.60
N ARG A 232 15.53 -1.56 -8.54
CA ARG A 232 14.64 -0.49 -8.05
C ARG A 232 13.88 -0.95 -6.82
N ASP A 233 14.61 -1.17 -5.72
CA ASP A 233 13.95 -1.41 -4.43
C ASP A 233 13.10 -0.18 -4.06
N MET A 234 11.96 -0.43 -3.44
CA MET A 234 11.02 0.62 -3.06
C MET A 234 11.61 1.62 -2.05
N CYS A 235 12.65 1.24 -1.30
CA CYS A 235 13.41 2.19 -0.46
C CYS A 235 13.94 3.41 -1.23
N LYS A 236 14.22 3.25 -2.53
CA LYS A 236 14.70 4.35 -3.38
C LYS A 236 13.62 5.37 -3.74
N LEU A 237 12.36 5.00 -3.60
CA LEU A 237 11.21 5.87 -3.93
C LEU A 237 10.42 6.26 -2.68
N LEU A 238 10.27 5.36 -1.74
CA LEU A 238 9.44 5.52 -0.54
C LEU A 238 10.27 5.72 0.74
N GLY A 239 11.57 5.42 0.69
CA GLY A 239 12.46 5.41 1.85
C GLY A 239 12.33 4.15 2.71
N VAL A 240 11.31 3.35 2.48
CA VAL A 240 10.98 2.12 3.21
C VAL A 240 10.73 0.97 2.26
N SER A 241 10.81 -0.27 2.75
CA SER A 241 10.59 -1.48 1.97
C SER A 241 9.81 -2.51 2.78
N PHE A 242 8.94 -3.25 2.12
CA PHE A 242 8.18 -4.34 2.70
C PHE A 242 9.09 -5.42 3.28
N THR A 243 8.92 -5.72 4.55
CA THR A 243 9.80 -6.64 5.28
C THR A 243 9.07 -7.65 6.13
N SER A 244 7.86 -7.37 6.57
CA SER A 244 7.13 -8.26 7.46
C SER A 244 5.63 -8.20 7.21
N PHE A 245 4.95 -9.28 7.49
CA PHE A 245 3.48 -9.33 7.46
C PHE A 245 2.92 -10.23 8.56
N GLY A 246 1.69 -9.91 8.98
CA GLY A 246 0.91 -10.73 9.91
C GLY A 246 -0.56 -10.39 9.77
N LEU A 247 -1.38 -11.36 9.37
CA LEU A 247 -2.79 -11.14 9.04
C LEU A 247 -3.70 -11.31 10.27
N THR A 248 -3.30 -10.74 11.38
CA THR A 248 -3.94 -10.86 12.70
C THR A 248 -4.18 -9.48 13.32
N TYR A 249 -4.03 -9.35 14.63
CA TYR A 249 -4.14 -8.06 15.34
C TYR A 249 -3.02 -7.12 14.93
N SER A 250 -3.38 -5.87 14.66
CA SER A 250 -2.45 -4.77 14.41
C SER A 250 -1.93 -4.21 15.73
N SER A 251 -0.91 -3.38 15.66
CA SER A 251 -0.29 -2.72 16.79
C SER A 251 -0.26 -1.21 16.61
N TYR A 252 0.56 -0.51 17.35
CA TYR A 252 0.68 0.94 17.42
C TYR A 252 2.12 1.39 17.17
N TYR A 253 2.31 2.70 17.04
CA TYR A 253 3.63 3.30 16.91
C TYR A 253 4.03 4.03 18.18
N LYS A 254 5.35 4.06 18.44
CA LYS A 254 6.01 4.95 19.40
C LYS A 254 6.91 5.94 18.69
N ARG A 255 6.93 7.15 19.15
CA ARG A 255 7.79 8.20 18.64
C ARG A 255 9.26 7.86 18.84
N SER A 256 10.08 8.13 17.84
CA SER A 256 11.54 8.04 17.88
C SER A 256 12.14 9.43 18.18
N PRO A 257 13.40 9.52 18.64
CA PRO A 257 14.05 10.79 18.95
C PRO A 257 14.04 11.80 17.80
N ASP A 258 14.12 11.34 16.54
CA ASP A 258 14.07 12.22 15.37
C ASP A 258 12.78 13.03 15.29
N SER A 259 11.69 12.55 15.88
CA SER A 259 10.40 13.25 15.90
C SER A 259 10.42 14.56 16.72
N GLU A 260 11.43 14.77 17.55
CA GLU A 260 11.61 15.97 18.37
C GLU A 260 12.53 17.01 17.72
N LEU A 261 13.22 16.63 16.63
CA LEU A 261 14.07 17.56 15.90
C LEU A 261 13.24 18.71 15.30
N SER A 262 13.82 19.89 15.21
CA SER A 262 13.15 21.10 14.69
C SER A 262 12.53 20.89 13.30
N GLU A 263 13.16 20.07 12.48
CA GLU A 263 12.71 19.70 11.15
C GLU A 263 11.44 18.82 11.15
N CYS A 264 11.16 18.13 12.26
CA CYS A 264 10.14 17.09 12.34
C CYS A 264 9.03 17.38 13.37
N ALA A 265 9.35 18.13 14.44
CA ALA A 265 8.46 18.32 15.58
C ALA A 265 7.08 18.90 15.22
N TRP A 266 7.00 19.73 14.18
CA TRP A 266 5.75 20.31 13.69
C TRP A 266 4.72 19.26 13.27
N MET A 267 5.15 18.08 12.82
CA MET A 267 4.25 16.98 12.43
C MET A 267 3.52 16.40 13.65
N PHE A 268 4.16 16.45 14.82
CA PHE A 268 3.64 15.89 16.08
C PHE A 268 2.98 16.91 16.99
N GLU A 269 2.67 18.11 16.49
CA GLU A 269 1.96 19.11 17.29
C GLU A 269 0.62 18.55 17.84
N GLY A 270 0.46 18.61 19.15
CA GLY A 270 -0.70 18.08 19.87
C GLY A 270 -0.69 16.55 20.08
N ILE A 271 0.44 15.87 19.88
CA ILE A 271 0.64 14.45 20.15
C ILE A 271 1.74 14.29 21.19
N GLY A 272 1.44 13.63 22.31
CA GLY A 272 2.37 13.40 23.40
C GLY A 272 3.59 12.57 22.99
N LEU A 273 4.73 12.76 23.69
CA LEU A 273 5.97 12.04 23.38
C LEU A 273 5.82 10.54 23.66
N ASP A 274 5.23 10.19 24.78
CA ASP A 274 5.04 8.80 25.23
C ASP A 274 3.66 8.24 24.83
N GLU A 275 2.87 8.99 24.07
CA GLU A 275 1.54 8.59 23.63
C GLU A 275 1.64 7.52 22.55
N PRO A 276 1.03 6.33 22.73
CA PRO A 276 0.94 5.35 21.66
C PRO A 276 0.13 5.92 20.50
N ILE A 277 0.69 5.91 19.29
CA ILE A 277 0.00 6.42 18.11
C ILE A 277 -0.74 5.28 17.45
N GLY A 278 -2.08 5.36 17.42
CA GLY A 278 -2.93 4.40 16.75
C GLY A 278 -2.98 3.03 17.41
N ASP A 279 -3.12 2.96 18.74
CA ASP A 279 -3.48 1.75 19.49
C ASP A 279 -4.99 1.41 19.35
N PHE A 280 -5.57 1.81 18.23
CA PHE A 280 -6.95 1.64 17.82
C PHE A 280 -7.04 1.61 16.29
N GLY A 281 -8.07 1.00 15.75
CA GLY A 281 -8.32 1.01 14.29
C GLY A 281 -9.40 0.02 13.89
N LEU A 282 -9.95 0.21 12.70
CA LEU A 282 -10.96 -0.68 12.11
C LEU A 282 -10.35 -1.93 11.47
N ILE A 283 -9.04 -1.92 11.23
CA ILE A 283 -8.33 -3.03 10.60
C ILE A 283 -7.36 -3.61 11.64
N GLY A 284 -7.77 -4.71 12.27
CA GLY A 284 -6.96 -5.41 13.27
C GLY A 284 -6.73 -4.66 14.58
N ASP A 285 -7.58 -3.67 14.90
CA ASP A 285 -7.56 -2.91 16.15
C ASP A 285 -6.33 -2.01 16.38
N GLY A 286 -5.58 -1.68 15.31
CA GLY A 286 -4.39 -0.81 15.42
C GLY A 286 -3.96 -0.19 14.10
N ALA A 287 -3.07 0.80 14.16
CA ALA A 287 -2.56 1.53 13.00
C ALA A 287 -1.34 0.86 12.34
N ALA A 288 -0.73 -0.14 12.98
CA ALA A 288 0.44 -0.85 12.47
C ALA A 288 0.14 -2.34 12.31
N GLY A 289 -0.16 -2.79 11.09
CA GLY A 289 -0.53 -4.19 10.88
C GLY A 289 -0.71 -4.59 9.43
N LEU A 290 -1.13 -5.83 9.24
CA LEU A 290 -1.21 -6.60 8.00
C LEU A 290 0.15 -6.70 7.33
N GLU A 291 0.62 -5.67 6.71
CA GLU A 291 1.93 -5.57 6.06
C GLU A 291 2.66 -4.36 6.60
N LEU A 292 3.97 -4.53 6.79
CA LEU A 292 4.84 -3.56 7.46
C LEU A 292 6.08 -3.28 6.61
N ASP A 293 6.35 -1.99 6.42
CA ASP A 293 7.57 -1.53 5.74
C ASP A 293 8.52 -0.91 6.78
N ARG A 294 9.81 -1.13 6.61
CA ARG A 294 10.83 -0.45 7.40
C ARG A 294 11.91 0.17 6.53
N TYR A 295 12.64 1.12 7.11
CA TYR A 295 13.80 1.68 6.45
C TYR A 295 14.94 0.64 6.34
N ASP A 296 15.73 0.75 5.28
CA ASP A 296 16.90 -0.08 5.07
C ASP A 296 17.91 0.64 4.18
N LEU A 297 19.03 1.06 4.79
CA LEU A 297 20.08 1.81 4.10
C LEU A 297 20.74 0.99 2.98
N GLU A 298 20.86 -0.33 3.15
CA GLU A 298 21.44 -1.22 2.15
C GLU A 298 20.53 -1.37 0.91
N LYS A 299 19.21 -1.21 1.09
CA LYS A 299 18.24 -1.23 0.00
C LYS A 299 18.02 0.14 -0.66
N GLY A 300 18.56 1.20 -0.09
CA GLY A 300 18.55 2.52 -0.70
C GLY A 300 17.71 3.58 0.00
N THR A 301 17.31 3.38 1.27
CA THR A 301 16.78 4.45 2.09
C THR A 301 17.77 5.63 2.10
N PRO A 302 17.32 6.88 1.90
CA PRO A 302 18.21 8.04 1.94
C PRO A 302 18.92 8.17 3.29
N HIS A 303 20.25 8.38 3.30
CA HIS A 303 21.05 8.50 4.52
C HIS A 303 20.64 9.64 5.45
N ARG A 304 19.91 10.65 4.94
CA ARG A 304 19.40 11.79 5.72
C ARG A 304 17.91 11.68 6.01
N ALA A 305 17.36 10.48 5.96
CA ALA A 305 15.99 10.24 6.37
C ALA A 305 15.88 10.26 7.91
N PHE A 306 14.77 10.79 8.39
CA PHE A 306 14.40 10.81 9.81
C PHE A 306 13.45 9.67 10.09
N VAL A 307 13.75 8.84 11.08
CA VAL A 307 12.82 7.81 11.57
C VAL A 307 11.98 8.45 12.68
N LEU A 308 10.75 8.80 12.34
CA LEU A 308 9.87 9.57 13.23
C LEU A 308 9.20 8.73 14.30
N ALA A 309 8.85 7.51 13.96
CA ALA A 309 8.25 6.54 14.87
C ALA A 309 8.48 5.13 14.34
N HIS A 310 8.42 4.15 15.21
CA HIS A 310 8.42 2.73 14.85
C HIS A 310 7.32 1.99 15.58
N SER A 311 6.77 0.97 14.92
CA SER A 311 5.77 0.12 15.55
C SER A 311 6.44 -0.93 16.44
N GLU A 312 5.74 -1.35 17.49
CA GLU A 312 6.15 -2.41 18.41
C GLU A 312 4.95 -3.23 18.88
N GLY A 313 5.17 -4.28 19.63
CA GLY A 313 4.09 -5.12 20.17
C GLY A 313 3.44 -6.06 19.16
N HIS A 314 4.13 -6.36 18.04
CA HIS A 314 3.66 -7.36 17.09
C HIS A 314 3.77 -8.76 17.67
N ASN A 315 2.69 -9.56 17.52
CA ASN A 315 2.66 -10.93 18.02
C ASN A 315 3.41 -11.91 17.09
N ASP A 316 3.54 -13.16 17.53
CA ASP A 316 4.28 -14.22 16.82
C ASP A 316 3.66 -14.68 15.49
N MET A 317 2.48 -14.17 15.11
CA MET A 317 1.92 -14.39 13.79
C MET A 317 2.54 -13.46 12.72
N PHE A 318 3.32 -12.45 13.12
CA PHE A 318 4.10 -11.64 12.21
C PHE A 318 5.41 -12.31 11.85
N VAL A 319 5.66 -12.44 10.56
CA VAL A 319 6.85 -13.10 10.00
C VAL A 319 7.53 -12.20 8.98
N THR A 320 8.83 -12.39 8.83
CA THR A 320 9.60 -11.72 7.78
C THR A 320 9.25 -12.27 6.39
N VAL A 321 9.21 -11.42 5.39
CA VAL A 321 8.95 -11.82 4.01
C VAL A 321 10.08 -12.70 3.46
N SER A 322 9.76 -13.56 2.50
CA SER A 322 10.68 -14.56 1.98
C SER A 322 11.92 -13.97 1.33
N GLU A 323 11.84 -12.79 0.74
CA GLU A 323 12.96 -12.09 0.10
C GLU A 323 14.04 -11.66 1.08
N ASP A 324 13.62 -11.30 2.29
CA ASP A 324 14.55 -10.93 3.36
C ASP A 324 15.06 -12.17 4.11
N SER A 325 14.38 -13.32 3.96
CA SER A 325 14.77 -14.58 4.54
C SER A 325 15.74 -15.40 3.69
N THR A 326 15.66 -15.30 2.36
CA THR A 326 16.46 -16.13 1.44
C THR A 326 17.94 -15.78 1.45
N PHE A 327 18.31 -14.53 1.65
CA PHE A 327 19.72 -14.14 1.85
C PHE A 327 20.26 -14.52 3.24
N HIS A 328 19.36 -14.70 4.19
CA HIS A 328 19.67 -15.10 5.54
C HIS A 328 18.79 -16.28 5.94
N ALA A 329 18.91 -17.42 5.25
CA ALA A 329 18.18 -18.63 5.60
C ALA A 329 18.37 -19.08 7.06
N ARG A 330 19.41 -18.56 7.72
CA ARG A 330 19.60 -18.63 9.17
C ARG A 330 18.79 -17.55 9.93
N GLY A 331 18.37 -16.49 9.25
CA GLY A 331 17.77 -15.31 9.90
C GLY A 331 16.36 -15.57 10.39
N ASN A 332 15.47 -16.17 9.60
CA ASN A 332 14.07 -16.31 9.99
C ASN A 332 13.82 -17.28 11.14
N ILE A 333 14.55 -18.38 11.15
CA ILE A 333 14.46 -19.36 12.25
C ILE A 333 15.22 -18.87 13.48
N LEU A 334 16.26 -18.06 13.30
CA LEU A 334 17.11 -17.57 14.39
C LEU A 334 16.74 -16.17 14.88
N ASN A 335 16.07 -15.36 14.05
CA ASN A 335 15.69 -13.98 14.41
C ASN A 335 14.30 -13.89 15.05
N GLY A 336 13.59 -14.99 15.16
CA GLY A 336 12.26 -15.04 15.80
C GLY A 336 11.13 -14.47 14.94
N THR A 337 10.00 -14.30 15.57
CA THR A 337 8.74 -13.77 15.04
C THR A 337 8.49 -12.35 15.57
N GLY A 338 7.28 -11.84 15.44
CA GLY A 338 6.92 -10.49 15.84
C GLY A 338 7.37 -10.08 17.24
N GLU A 339 7.25 -10.97 18.24
CA GLU A 339 7.63 -10.67 19.62
C GLU A 339 9.14 -10.59 19.84
N THR A 340 9.94 -11.28 19.06
CA THR A 340 11.37 -11.46 19.30
C THR A 340 12.27 -10.90 18.21
N ASN A 341 11.71 -10.57 17.04
CA ASN A 341 12.45 -10.03 15.90
C ASN A 341 12.30 -8.49 15.82
N PRO A 342 13.34 -7.71 16.17
CA PRO A 342 13.27 -6.24 16.13
C PRO A 342 13.07 -5.68 14.71
N ASN A 343 13.25 -6.50 13.67
CA ASN A 343 13.01 -6.12 12.28
C ASN A 343 11.55 -6.30 11.85
N THR A 344 10.72 -6.93 12.69
CA THR A 344 9.27 -7.01 12.49
C THR A 344 8.63 -5.72 13.02
N ARG A 345 8.65 -4.68 12.19
CA ARG A 345 8.09 -3.37 12.53
C ARG A 345 7.79 -2.55 11.30
N ALA A 346 6.94 -1.55 11.47
CA ALA A 346 6.75 -0.46 10.53
C ALA A 346 7.48 0.78 11.02
N ASP A 347 8.08 1.54 10.12
CA ASP A 347 8.76 2.80 10.43
C ASP A 347 8.04 3.97 9.76
N ILE A 348 7.59 4.97 10.54
CA ILE A 348 7.19 6.26 9.96
C ILE A 348 8.47 7.01 9.62
N LEU A 349 8.67 7.25 8.33
CA LEU A 349 9.91 7.81 7.79
C LEU A 349 9.63 9.11 7.06
N TYR A 350 10.50 10.11 7.25
CA TYR A 350 10.46 11.37 6.55
C TYR A 350 11.84 11.72 5.98
N TYR A 351 11.89 12.24 4.76
CA TYR A 351 13.11 12.80 4.18
C TYR A 351 12.79 13.91 3.17
N LYS A 352 13.74 14.82 3.03
CA LYS A 352 13.67 15.90 2.04
C LYS A 352 14.27 15.43 0.72
N THR A 353 13.66 15.84 -0.38
CA THR A 353 14.14 15.61 -1.74
C THR A 353 14.62 16.94 -2.35
N PRO A 354 15.32 16.92 -3.51
CA PRO A 354 15.71 18.15 -4.17
C PRO A 354 14.55 19.13 -4.43
N ASN A 355 14.88 20.39 -4.59
CA ASN A 355 13.93 21.45 -4.94
C ASN A 355 12.78 21.66 -3.93
N ASP A 356 13.09 21.55 -2.63
CA ASP A 356 12.14 21.68 -1.51
C ASP A 356 11.01 20.63 -1.49
N GLY A 357 11.23 19.51 -2.15
CA GLY A 357 10.35 18.37 -2.08
C GLY A 357 10.55 17.56 -0.79
N ALA A 358 9.63 16.65 -0.54
CA ALA A 358 9.70 15.76 0.62
C ALA A 358 8.91 14.48 0.41
N VAL A 359 9.29 13.43 1.13
CA VAL A 359 8.54 12.17 1.20
C VAL A 359 8.29 11.85 2.67
N ILE A 360 7.07 11.44 2.98
CA ILE A 360 6.71 10.79 4.25
C ILE A 360 6.05 9.46 3.97
N SER A 361 6.44 8.43 4.72
CA SER A 361 5.90 7.07 4.61
C SER A 361 5.38 6.61 5.97
N PHE A 362 4.13 6.12 6.02
CA PHE A 362 3.50 5.64 7.24
C PHE A 362 3.63 4.13 7.42
N SER A 363 4.01 3.41 6.37
CA SER A 363 4.56 2.05 6.41
C SER A 363 3.68 0.94 6.96
N SER A 364 2.37 1.12 6.95
CA SER A 364 1.40 0.10 7.38
C SER A 364 0.12 0.13 6.56
N MET A 365 -0.38 -1.04 6.21
CA MET A 365 -1.69 -1.18 5.54
C MET A 365 -2.86 -0.77 6.44
N THR A 366 -2.73 -0.83 7.75
CA THR A 366 -3.82 -0.54 8.67
C THR A 366 -3.89 0.93 9.09
N TRP A 367 -2.91 1.74 8.67
CA TRP A 367 -2.81 3.16 9.02
C TRP A 367 -4.10 3.94 8.74
N LEU A 368 -4.60 3.87 7.51
CA LEU A 368 -5.80 4.62 7.11
C LEU A 368 -7.07 4.16 7.83
N GLY A 369 -7.12 2.90 8.26
CA GLY A 369 -8.23 2.35 9.05
C GLY A 369 -8.37 2.92 10.46
N SER A 370 -7.36 3.64 10.95
CA SER A 370 -7.40 4.28 12.28
C SER A 370 -7.92 5.72 12.25
N LEU A 371 -8.04 6.34 11.07
CA LEU A 371 -8.42 7.74 10.92
C LEU A 371 -9.78 8.09 11.53
N SER A 372 -10.78 7.22 11.36
CA SER A 372 -12.16 7.48 11.79
C SER A 372 -12.43 7.22 13.28
N HIS A 373 -11.44 6.68 14.01
CA HIS A 373 -11.58 6.41 15.44
C HIS A 373 -12.00 7.69 16.20
N ASN A 374 -12.86 7.52 17.20
CA ASN A 374 -13.38 8.62 18.02
C ASN A 374 -13.89 9.82 17.20
N LYS A 375 -14.61 9.55 16.10
CA LYS A 375 -15.14 10.60 15.19
C LYS A 375 -14.03 11.53 14.68
N TYR A 376 -12.92 10.93 14.27
CA TYR A 376 -11.72 11.60 13.73
C TYR A 376 -10.89 12.40 14.74
N ASP A 377 -11.29 12.48 16.00
CA ASP A 377 -10.50 13.13 17.06
C ASP A 377 -9.55 12.10 17.71
N ASN A 378 -8.42 11.89 17.06
CA ASN A 378 -7.39 10.94 17.50
C ASN A 378 -6.00 11.38 16.99
N ASN A 379 -4.95 10.72 17.50
CA ASN A 379 -3.57 11.09 17.19
C ASN A 379 -3.14 10.70 15.76
N VAL A 380 -3.70 9.66 15.14
CA VAL A 380 -3.44 9.29 13.73
C VAL A 380 -4.01 10.37 12.80
N SER A 381 -5.26 10.76 13.02
CA SER A 381 -5.93 11.85 12.29
C SER A 381 -5.19 13.17 12.44
N ARG A 382 -4.72 13.48 13.66
CA ARG A 382 -3.96 14.70 13.97
C ARG A 382 -2.62 14.74 13.25
N LEU A 383 -1.87 13.64 13.27
CA LEU A 383 -0.58 13.53 12.57
C LEU A 383 -0.77 13.72 11.05
N MET A 384 -1.74 13.03 10.45
CA MET A 384 -2.07 13.19 9.03
C MET A 384 -2.43 14.63 8.68
N LYS A 385 -3.29 15.27 9.49
CA LYS A 385 -3.69 16.66 9.30
C LYS A 385 -2.50 17.63 9.39
N ASN A 386 -1.62 17.45 10.37
CA ASN A 386 -0.43 18.27 10.54
C ASN A 386 0.48 18.16 9.30
N VAL A 387 0.73 16.93 8.83
CA VAL A 387 1.59 16.67 7.66
C VAL A 387 0.99 17.32 6.41
N ILE A 388 -0.27 17.07 6.09
CA ILE A 388 -0.92 17.65 4.91
C ILE A 388 -0.88 19.18 4.99
N THR A 389 -1.25 19.75 6.14
CA THR A 389 -1.23 21.21 6.34
C THR A 389 0.17 21.80 6.17
N GLY A 390 1.19 21.13 6.71
CA GLY A 390 2.59 21.52 6.54
C GLY A 390 3.05 21.43 5.09
N PHE A 391 2.72 20.32 4.41
CA PHE A 391 3.05 20.10 3.00
C PHE A 391 2.34 21.08 2.06
N MET A 392 1.20 21.64 2.47
CA MET A 392 0.47 22.64 1.70
C MET A 392 1.06 24.06 1.79
N LYS A 393 1.91 24.34 2.78
CA LYS A 393 2.52 25.65 2.97
C LYS A 393 3.47 25.99 1.80
N ASP A 394 3.48 27.25 1.39
CA ASP A 394 4.43 27.74 0.40
C ASP A 394 5.83 27.91 1.02
N GLY A 395 6.87 27.75 0.22
CA GLY A 395 8.26 27.83 0.64
C GLY A 395 8.82 26.50 1.18
N PRO A 396 10.08 26.53 1.63
CA PRO A 396 10.78 25.36 2.14
C PRO A 396 10.11 24.82 3.42
N LEU A 397 10.16 23.51 3.58
CA LEU A 397 9.77 22.85 4.83
C LEU A 397 10.81 23.11 5.91
N PRO A 398 10.40 23.14 7.20
CA PRO A 398 11.30 23.34 8.35
C PRO A 398 12.51 22.41 8.34
#